data_8d54148dbf26b8b20f1eabf462e8a5c1
#
_entry.id   8d54148dbf26b8b20f1eabf462e8a5c1
#
_cell.length_a   1.000
_cell.length_b   1.000
_cell.length_c   1.000
_cell.angle_alpha   90.00
_cell.angle_beta   90.00
_cell.angle_gamma   90.00
#
_symmetry.space_group_name_H-M   'P 1'
#
loop_
_entity.id
_entity.type
_entity.pdbx_description
1 polymer ?
#
loop_
_entity_poly.entity_id
_entity_poly.type
_entity_poly.pdbx_seq_one_letter_code
_entity_poly.pdbx_strand_id
1 'polypeptide(L)'
;MSMLLKVICGTMFLLGMSWNIMAKGVIKGRVVDSQSKEVLVGATVNVEGTTVGCATDAEGYFELEVEESGTVILVFRSVGYSEVKKSVVVDDKKMDLGTVGMLP
;
A
#
# COMPACT_ATOMS: atom_id res chain seq x y z
N MET A 1 -35.27 -30.67 9.34
CA MET A 1 -35.42 -29.52 10.22
C MET A 1 -34.07 -28.98 10.67
N SER A 2 -33.38 -29.78 11.43
CA SER A 2 -32.11 -29.28 11.98
C SER A 2 -31.08 -28.99 10.91
N MET A 3 -31.16 -29.68 9.80
CA MET A 3 -30.22 -29.41 8.73
C MET A 3 -30.40 -28.03 8.14
N LEU A 4 -31.64 -27.64 8.03
CA LEU A 4 -31.94 -26.33 7.50
C LEU A 4 -31.32 -25.25 8.37
N LEU A 5 -31.37 -25.45 9.64
CA LEU A 5 -30.81 -24.50 10.58
C LEU A 5 -29.32 -24.35 10.42
N LYS A 6 -28.64 -25.45 10.20
CA LYS A 6 -27.20 -25.40 10.01
C LYS A 6 -26.81 -24.63 8.77
N VAL A 7 -27.56 -24.82 7.72
CA VAL A 7 -27.28 -24.10 6.48
C VAL A 7 -27.39 -22.61 6.69
N ILE A 8 -28.36 -22.19 7.43
CA ILE A 8 -28.57 -20.79 7.70
C ILE A 8 -27.38 -20.20 8.46
N CYS A 9 -26.90 -20.94 9.44
CA CYS A 9 -25.76 -20.46 10.18
C CYS A 9 -24.52 -20.28 9.31
N GLY A 10 -24.30 -21.25 8.44
CA GLY A 10 -23.16 -21.16 7.54
C GLY A 10 -23.25 -19.97 6.62
N THR A 11 -24.45 -19.71 6.15
CA THR A 11 -24.66 -18.57 5.27
C THR A 11 -24.35 -17.26 5.95
N MET A 12 -24.79 -17.11 7.18
CA MET A 12 -24.53 -15.88 7.90
C MET A 12 -23.05 -15.64 8.10
N PHE A 13 -22.33 -16.68 8.41
CA PHE A 13 -20.91 -16.55 8.61
C PHE A 13 -20.22 -16.04 7.34
N LEU A 14 -20.60 -16.57 6.20
CA LEU A 14 -20.01 -16.14 4.95
C LEU A 14 -20.30 -14.67 4.65
N LEU A 15 -21.50 -14.25 4.94
CA LEU A 15 -21.83 -12.84 4.73
C LEU A 15 -20.98 -11.93 5.60
N GLY A 16 -20.73 -12.33 6.81
CA GLY A 16 -19.89 -11.53 7.68
C GLY A 16 -18.51 -11.34 7.16
N MET A 17 -17.99 -12.31 6.42
CA MET A 17 -16.65 -12.20 5.90
C MET A 17 -16.53 -11.31 4.69
N SER A 18 -17.60 -11.10 3.98
CA SER A 18 -17.53 -10.33 2.75
C SER A 18 -17.18 -8.88 2.99
N TRP A 19 -17.31 -8.38 4.17
CA TRP A 19 -16.98 -6.99 4.47
C TRP A 19 -15.51 -6.72 4.35
N ASN A 20 -14.69 -7.71 4.63
CA ASN A 20 -13.26 -7.50 4.72
C ASN A 20 -12.63 -7.21 3.38
N ILE A 21 -13.38 -7.42 2.33
CA ILE A 21 -12.86 -7.26 0.98
C ILE A 21 -12.97 -5.82 0.50
N MET A 22 -13.79 -5.03 1.19
CA MET A 22 -14.06 -3.69 0.73
C MET A 22 -12.96 -2.73 1.09
N ALA A 23 -12.69 -1.83 0.22
CA ALA A 23 -11.91 -0.62 0.48
C ALA A 23 -10.43 -0.86 0.77
N LYS A 24 -9.80 -1.79 0.07
CA LYS A 24 -8.36 -1.89 0.12
C LYS A 24 -7.75 -1.46 -1.19
N GLY A 25 -6.94 -0.42 -1.13
CA GLY A 25 -6.14 -0.03 -2.26
C GLY A 25 -4.73 -0.56 -2.09
N VAL A 26 -4.08 -0.91 -3.18
CA VAL A 26 -2.69 -1.33 -3.16
C VAL A 26 -1.90 -0.35 -4.00
N ILE A 27 -0.88 0.25 -3.40
CA ILE A 27 -0.01 1.20 -4.08
C ILE A 27 1.36 0.56 -4.20
N LYS A 28 1.89 0.53 -5.40
CA LYS A 28 3.20 -0.05 -5.62
C LYS A 28 4.03 0.83 -6.52
N GLY A 29 5.34 0.63 -6.49
CA GLY A 29 6.25 1.40 -7.29
C GLY A 29 7.68 0.98 -7.03
N ARG A 30 8.60 1.75 -7.54
CA ARG A 30 10.02 1.49 -7.41
C ARG A 30 10.72 2.78 -7.04
N VAL A 31 11.67 2.70 -6.12
CA VAL A 31 12.41 3.88 -5.65
C VAL A 31 13.85 3.77 -6.11
N VAL A 32 14.34 4.85 -6.72
CA VAL A 32 15.71 4.89 -7.23
C VAL A 32 16.35 6.23 -6.85
N ASP A 33 17.68 6.28 -6.95
CA ASP A 33 18.43 7.51 -6.89
C ASP A 33 18.15 8.27 -8.19
N SER A 34 17.73 9.52 -8.07
CA SER A 34 17.32 10.30 -9.25
C SER A 34 18.50 10.60 -10.19
N GLN A 35 19.71 10.59 -9.69
CA GLN A 35 20.90 10.91 -10.49
C GLN A 35 21.52 9.66 -11.09
N SER A 36 21.83 8.66 -10.27
CA SER A 36 22.50 7.45 -10.75
C SER A 36 21.55 6.42 -11.32
N LYS A 37 20.25 6.52 -10.99
CA LYS A 37 19.23 5.55 -11.36
C LYS A 37 19.39 4.20 -10.66
N GLU A 38 20.24 4.12 -9.68
CA GLU A 38 20.39 2.90 -8.91
C GLU A 38 19.20 2.71 -7.97
N VAL A 39 18.81 1.47 -7.76
CA VAL A 39 17.67 1.18 -6.90
C VAL A 39 18.04 1.44 -5.45
N LEU A 40 17.07 1.89 -4.66
CA LEU A 40 17.27 2.14 -3.24
C LEU A 40 16.63 1.03 -2.45
N VAL A 41 17.47 0.26 -1.77
CA VAL A 41 17.05 -0.86 -0.94
C VAL A 41 16.81 -0.33 0.47
N GLY A 42 15.70 -0.73 1.08
CA GLY A 42 15.41 -0.34 2.45
C GLY A 42 14.91 1.09 2.60
N ALA A 43 14.58 1.76 1.52
CA ALA A 43 13.91 3.05 1.62
C ALA A 43 12.53 2.84 2.22
N THR A 44 12.07 3.76 3.05
CA THR A 44 10.78 3.62 3.70
C THR A 44 9.72 4.42 2.97
N VAL A 45 8.53 3.84 2.87
CA VAL A 45 7.37 4.47 2.27
C VAL A 45 6.25 4.36 3.29
N ASN A 46 5.70 5.49 3.71
CA ASN A 46 4.60 5.42 4.65
C ASN A 46 3.55 6.48 4.34
N VAL A 47 2.36 6.24 4.84
CA VAL A 47 1.24 7.19 4.69
C VAL A 47 1.37 8.23 5.78
N GLU A 48 1.45 9.49 5.38
CA GLU A 48 1.62 10.60 6.31
C GLU A 48 0.50 10.62 7.35
N GLY A 49 0.89 10.79 8.58
CA GLY A 49 -0.07 10.85 9.69
C GLY A 49 -0.53 9.51 10.21
N THR A 50 0.02 8.42 9.69
CA THR A 50 -0.35 7.07 10.15
C THR A 50 0.91 6.24 10.39
N THR A 51 0.70 5.03 10.91
CA THR A 51 1.80 4.07 11.08
C THR A 51 1.87 3.07 9.92
N VAL A 52 1.03 3.25 8.91
CA VAL A 52 1.02 2.36 7.76
C VAL A 52 2.23 2.66 6.88
N GLY A 53 3.03 1.65 6.60
CA GLY A 53 4.21 1.84 5.78
C GLY A 53 4.89 0.53 5.44
N CYS A 54 5.91 0.64 4.59
CA CYS A 54 6.71 -0.51 4.18
C CYS A 54 8.09 -0.03 3.77
N ALA A 55 8.95 -0.96 3.42
CA ALA A 55 10.30 -0.66 2.94
C ALA A 55 10.49 -1.29 1.57
N THR A 56 11.38 -0.71 0.77
CA THR A 56 11.68 -1.25 -0.55
C THR A 56 12.52 -2.53 -0.43
N ASP A 57 12.34 -3.41 -1.40
CA ASP A 57 13.04 -4.69 -1.43
C ASP A 57 14.40 -4.55 -2.15
N ALA A 58 15.02 -5.69 -2.45
CA ALA A 58 16.35 -5.72 -3.06
C ALA A 58 16.40 -5.08 -4.44
N GLU A 59 15.28 -5.00 -5.13
CA GLU A 59 15.20 -4.37 -6.44
C GLU A 59 14.61 -2.96 -6.37
N GLY A 60 14.38 -2.45 -5.16
CA GLY A 60 13.83 -1.13 -4.96
C GLY A 60 12.32 -1.03 -5.07
N TYR A 61 11.63 -2.15 -5.19
CA TYR A 61 10.17 -2.14 -5.30
C TYR A 61 9.52 -2.09 -3.94
N PHE A 62 8.35 -1.48 -3.89
CA PHE A 62 7.52 -1.49 -2.69
C PHE A 62 6.08 -1.78 -3.07
N GLU A 63 5.35 -2.32 -2.11
CA GLU A 63 3.92 -2.55 -2.25
C GLU A 63 3.28 -2.25 -0.90
N LEU A 64 2.31 -1.36 -0.91
CA LEU A 64 1.70 -0.85 0.29
C LEU A 64 0.19 -0.99 0.21
N GLU A 65 -0.41 -1.64 1.20
CA GLU A 65 -1.85 -1.75 1.29
C GLU A 65 -2.39 -0.61 2.13
N VAL A 66 -3.38 0.09 1.60
CA VAL A 66 -4.00 1.22 2.27
C VAL A 66 -5.49 0.96 2.37
N GLU A 67 -6.02 1.01 3.57
CA GLU A 67 -7.44 0.75 3.79
C GLU A 67 -8.30 1.97 3.62
N GLU A 68 -7.70 3.14 3.64
CA GLU A 68 -8.43 4.39 3.46
C GLU A 68 -8.68 4.65 1.99
N SER A 69 -9.78 5.31 1.69
CA SER A 69 -10.05 5.78 0.34
C SER A 69 -9.87 7.29 0.32
N GLY A 70 -9.64 7.85 -0.87
CA GLY A 70 -9.43 9.27 -1.02
C GLY A 70 -7.96 9.59 -1.23
N THR A 71 -7.58 10.83 -0.99
CA THR A 71 -6.22 11.29 -1.21
C THR A 71 -5.36 11.04 0.02
N VAL A 72 -4.25 10.34 -0.17
CA VAL A 72 -3.26 10.14 0.88
C VAL A 72 -1.94 10.69 0.40
N ILE A 73 -1.08 11.03 1.36
CA ILE A 73 0.26 11.51 1.04
C ILE A 73 1.25 10.43 1.44
N LEU A 74 2.02 9.98 0.47
CA LEU A 74 3.08 9.01 0.71
C LEU A 74 4.38 9.75 0.96
N VAL A 75 5.07 9.34 2.01
CA VAL A 75 6.34 9.93 2.39
C VAL A 75 7.43 8.90 2.14
N PHE A 76 8.41 9.28 1.33
CA PHE A 76 9.55 8.43 1.00
C PHE A 76 10.77 8.94 1.70
N ARG A 77 11.47 8.07 2.42
CA ARG A 77 12.68 8.42 3.15
C ARG A 77 13.74 7.36 2.95
N SER A 78 14.98 7.83 2.84
CA SER A 78 16.13 6.94 2.79
C SER A 78 17.32 7.69 3.37
N VAL A 79 18.23 6.96 4.02
CA VAL A 79 19.40 7.58 4.63
C VAL A 79 20.26 8.22 3.55
N GLY A 80 20.59 9.48 3.73
CA GLY A 80 21.40 10.22 2.77
C GLY A 80 20.60 10.83 1.63
N TYR A 81 19.27 10.79 1.69
CA TYR A 81 18.41 11.33 0.64
C TYR A 81 17.41 12.31 1.22
N SER A 82 17.00 13.25 0.37
CA SER A 82 15.96 14.20 0.75
C SER A 82 14.59 13.52 0.73
N GLU A 83 13.78 13.88 1.70
CA GLU A 83 12.43 13.33 1.81
C GLU A 83 11.59 13.71 0.60
N VAL A 84 10.80 12.78 0.12
CA VAL A 84 9.89 13.01 -1.01
C VAL A 84 8.47 12.73 -0.54
N LYS A 85 7.56 13.60 -0.90
CA LYS A 85 6.13 13.40 -0.63
C LYS A 85 5.35 13.38 -1.92
N LYS A 86 4.42 12.44 -2.03
CA LYS A 86 3.56 12.33 -3.20
C LYS A 86 2.12 12.15 -2.78
N SER A 87 1.23 12.93 -3.40
CA SER A 87 -0.20 12.76 -3.21
C SER A 87 -0.71 11.67 -4.14
N VAL A 88 -1.48 10.74 -3.60
CA VAL A 88 -2.01 9.62 -4.37
C VAL A 88 -3.48 9.47 -4.04
N VAL A 89 -4.29 9.30 -5.08
CA VAL A 89 -5.71 9.02 -4.88
C VAL A 89 -5.87 7.52 -4.78
N VAL A 90 -6.37 7.08 -3.64
CA VAL A 90 -6.56 5.65 -3.38
C VAL A 90 -7.99 5.28 -3.68
N ASP A 91 -8.17 4.28 -4.51
CA ASP A 91 -9.46 3.65 -4.69
C ASP A 91 -9.27 2.17 -4.39
N ASP A 92 -10.22 1.35 -4.71
CA ASP A 92 -10.15 -0.08 -4.38
C ASP A 92 -9.34 -0.89 -5.40
N LYS A 93 -8.45 -0.25 -6.13
CA LYS A 93 -7.67 -0.89 -7.17
C LYS A 93 -6.19 -0.80 -6.86
N LYS A 94 -5.42 -1.53 -7.62
CA LYS A 94 -3.96 -1.42 -7.58
C LYS A 94 -3.54 -0.18 -8.33
N MET A 95 -2.63 0.56 -7.73
CA MET A 95 -2.08 1.75 -8.33
C MET A 95 -0.57 1.60 -8.45
N ASP A 96 -0.04 1.85 -9.62
CA ASP A 96 1.39 1.77 -9.86
C ASP A 96 1.93 3.18 -10.05
N LEU A 97 2.77 3.61 -9.14
CA LEU A 97 3.36 4.95 -9.23
C LEU A 97 4.54 5.00 -10.18
N GLY A 98 4.96 3.86 -10.69
CA GLY A 98 6.14 3.80 -11.53
C GLY A 98 7.39 4.02 -10.70
N THR A 99 8.34 4.74 -11.26
CA THR A 99 9.62 4.99 -10.61
C THR A 99 9.61 6.32 -9.88
N VAL A 100 10.00 6.28 -8.62
CA VAL A 100 10.11 7.47 -7.79
C VAL A 100 11.60 7.76 -7.59
N GLY A 101 12.05 8.94 -8.00
CA GLY A 101 13.44 9.34 -7.84
C GLY A 101 13.63 10.15 -6.58
N MET A 102 14.67 9.82 -5.81
CA MET A 102 15.04 10.57 -4.62
C MET A 102 16.36 11.28 -4.84
N LEU A 103 16.47 12.49 -4.34
CA LEU A 103 17.70 13.28 -4.44
C LEU A 103 18.59 13.04 -3.23
N PRO A 104 19.88 12.78 -3.47
CA PRO A 104 20.84 12.60 -2.38
C PRO A 104 20.99 13.85 -1.54
#